data_6c07cf740723c4563ed593fc70fbb9cd
#
_entry.id   6c07cf740723c4563ed593fc70fbb9cd
#
_cell.length_a   1.000
_cell.length_b   1.000
_cell.length_c   1.000
_cell.angle_alpha   90.00
_cell.angle_beta   90.00
_cell.angle_gamma   90.00
#
_symmetry.space_group_name_H-M   'P 1'
#
loop_
_entity.id
_entity.type
_entity.pdbx_description
1 polymer ?
#
loop_
_entity_poly.entity_id
_entity_poly.type
_entity_poly.pdbx_seq_one_letter_code
_entity_poly.pdbx_strand_id
1 'polypeptide(L)'
;SMRDFRWTVNGERLFIKGVNHGPATQRLADASGDDVARDIELARDAHLDLVRVHAHVARPELYDAADRLGMLLWQDMPLQWGYARGLRKQATRQARAMVDLLGHHPSIALWCGHNEPFAIDTTNLDESSRAKAVRAFVVGQQLPTWNKTILDTAIKRAIEKADGSRPAIAHSGVLPHLGNAGTDTHVYFGWYHGEE
;
A
#
# COMPACT_ATOMS: atom_id res chain seq x y z
N SER A 1 -3.25 13.89 10.68
CA SER A 1 -1.78 13.70 10.68
C SER A 1 -1.42 12.29 11.13
N MET A 2 -0.24 11.82 10.74
CA MET A 2 0.31 10.53 11.17
C MET A 2 1.76 10.75 11.62
N ARG A 3 2.12 10.19 12.80
CA ARG A 3 3.48 10.17 13.30
C ARG A 3 3.76 8.78 13.91
N ASP A 4 4.78 8.09 13.42
CA ASP A 4 5.12 6.73 13.86
C ASP A 4 3.90 5.78 13.85
N PHE A 5 3.13 5.81 12.76
CA PHE A 5 1.84 5.10 12.59
C PHE A 5 0.77 5.42 13.66
N ARG A 6 0.94 6.49 14.41
CA ARG A 6 -0.11 7.03 15.30
C ARG A 6 -0.91 8.07 14.54
N TRP A 7 -2.19 7.81 14.39
CA TRP A 7 -3.09 8.63 13.62
C TRP A 7 -3.80 9.66 14.49
N THR A 8 -3.92 10.88 13.96
CA THR A 8 -4.75 11.94 14.50
C THR A 8 -5.61 12.50 13.38
N VAL A 9 -6.92 12.39 13.52
CA VAL A 9 -7.91 12.89 12.57
C VAL A 9 -8.74 13.95 13.29
N ASN A 10 -8.84 15.16 12.72
CA ASN A 10 -9.57 16.29 13.30
C ASN A 10 -9.19 16.59 14.77
N GLY A 11 -7.91 16.39 15.12
CA GLY A 11 -7.42 16.62 16.48
C GLY A 11 -7.56 15.45 17.44
N GLU A 12 -8.30 14.42 17.08
CA GLU A 12 -8.53 13.22 17.91
C GLU A 12 -7.63 12.07 17.51
N ARG A 13 -7.10 11.34 18.49
CA ARG A 13 -6.32 10.13 18.26
C ARG A 13 -7.24 8.99 17.84
N LEU A 14 -6.93 8.36 16.71
CA LEU A 14 -7.72 7.28 16.15
C LEU A 14 -6.90 5.97 16.06
N PHE A 15 -7.47 4.87 16.54
CA PHE A 15 -7.00 3.52 16.23
C PHE A 15 -7.68 3.08 14.93
N ILE A 16 -6.90 3.07 13.84
CA ILE A 16 -7.43 2.81 12.50
C ILE A 16 -7.77 1.32 12.34
N LYS A 17 -9.01 1.06 11.98
CA LYS A 17 -9.49 -0.24 11.49
C LYS A 17 -9.71 -0.10 10.00
N GLY A 18 -9.10 -0.96 9.20
CA GLY A 18 -9.16 -0.83 7.76
C GLY A 18 -9.14 -2.18 7.04
N VAL A 19 -9.30 -2.09 5.73
CA VAL A 19 -9.27 -3.23 4.82
C VAL A 19 -8.44 -2.89 3.59
N ASN A 20 -7.76 -3.90 3.01
CA ASN A 20 -7.17 -3.78 1.69
C ASN A 20 -8.27 -3.92 0.63
N HIS A 21 -8.26 -3.01 -0.33
CA HIS A 21 -9.11 -3.04 -1.51
C HIS A 21 -8.25 -3.31 -2.74
N GLY A 22 -8.49 -4.45 -3.37
CA GLY A 22 -7.98 -4.76 -4.70
C GLY A 22 -8.92 -4.23 -5.77
N PRO A 23 -8.66 -4.51 -7.05
CA PRO A 23 -9.60 -4.20 -8.12
C PRO A 23 -10.98 -4.83 -7.84
N ALA A 24 -12.05 -4.06 -8.02
CA ALA A 24 -13.43 -4.45 -7.67
C ALA A 24 -13.91 -5.74 -8.35
N THR A 25 -13.39 -6.02 -9.54
CA THR A 25 -13.67 -7.25 -10.29
C THR A 25 -12.43 -7.75 -11.03
N GLN A 26 -12.42 -9.03 -11.40
CA GLN A 26 -11.34 -9.58 -12.25
C GLN A 26 -11.34 -8.97 -13.66
N ARG A 27 -12.49 -8.46 -14.12
CA ARG A 27 -12.65 -7.74 -15.38
C ARG A 27 -12.83 -6.25 -15.09
N LEU A 28 -11.73 -5.55 -14.89
CA LEU A 28 -11.75 -4.13 -14.52
C LEU A 28 -12.56 -3.25 -15.48
N ALA A 29 -12.57 -3.60 -16.77
CA ALA A 29 -13.33 -2.87 -17.78
C ALA A 29 -14.85 -3.02 -17.62
N ASP A 30 -15.31 -4.09 -16.97
CA ASP A 30 -16.72 -4.40 -16.78
C ASP A 30 -17.28 -3.81 -15.47
N ALA A 31 -16.42 -3.36 -14.56
CA ALA A 31 -16.85 -2.73 -13.32
C ALA A 31 -17.59 -1.42 -13.61
N SER A 32 -18.80 -1.29 -13.10
CA SER A 32 -19.52 -0.01 -13.12
C SER A 32 -19.00 0.93 -12.04
N GLY A 33 -19.29 2.22 -12.15
CA GLY A 33 -18.99 3.19 -11.09
C GLY A 33 -19.73 2.85 -9.78
N ASP A 34 -20.94 2.32 -9.88
CA ASP A 34 -21.75 1.92 -8.73
C ASP A 34 -21.14 0.72 -8.00
N ASP A 35 -20.58 -0.27 -8.72
CA ASP A 35 -19.89 -1.40 -8.10
C ASP A 35 -18.70 -0.93 -7.23
N VAL A 36 -17.94 0.02 -7.77
CA VAL A 36 -16.74 0.55 -7.09
C VAL A 36 -17.13 1.43 -5.89
N ALA A 37 -18.17 2.26 -6.03
CA ALA A 37 -18.68 3.08 -4.94
C ALA A 37 -19.27 2.22 -3.80
N ARG A 38 -19.93 1.11 -4.15
CA ARG A 38 -20.49 0.16 -3.20
C ARG A 38 -19.45 -0.45 -2.26
N ASP A 39 -18.22 -0.69 -2.73
CA ASP A 39 -17.15 -1.23 -1.87
C ASP A 39 -16.82 -0.28 -0.72
N ILE A 40 -16.85 1.03 -0.97
CA ILE A 40 -16.66 2.05 0.07
C ILE A 40 -17.86 2.09 1.03
N GLU A 41 -19.08 1.94 0.53
CA GLU A 41 -20.28 1.86 1.35
C GLU A 41 -20.25 0.65 2.28
N LEU A 42 -19.87 -0.51 1.77
CA LEU A 42 -19.71 -1.74 2.56
C LEU A 42 -18.63 -1.59 3.65
N ALA A 43 -17.52 -0.95 3.33
CA ALA A 43 -16.47 -0.65 4.33
C ALA A 43 -16.99 0.26 5.45
N ARG A 44 -17.75 1.31 5.09
CA ARG A 44 -18.40 2.20 6.06
C ARG A 44 -19.41 1.45 6.93
N ASP A 45 -20.26 0.63 6.32
CA ASP A 45 -21.31 -0.13 7.02
C ASP A 45 -20.72 -1.20 7.95
N ALA A 46 -19.51 -1.69 7.63
CA ALA A 46 -18.70 -2.53 8.52
C ALA A 46 -17.96 -1.74 9.63
N HIS A 47 -18.20 -0.42 9.76
CA HIS A 47 -17.55 0.47 10.73
C HIS A 47 -16.02 0.48 10.61
N LEU A 48 -15.51 0.43 9.38
CA LEU A 48 -14.10 0.63 9.09
C LEU A 48 -13.80 2.13 8.95
N ASP A 49 -12.58 2.51 9.31
CA ASP A 49 -12.10 3.90 9.28
C ASP A 49 -11.32 4.20 8.00
N LEU A 50 -10.72 3.16 7.38
CA LEU A 50 -9.79 3.30 6.28
C LEU A 50 -9.91 2.17 5.26
N VAL A 51 -9.80 2.54 3.99
CA VAL A 51 -9.62 1.59 2.88
C VAL A 51 -8.25 1.82 2.25
N ARG A 52 -7.43 0.77 2.17
CA ARG A 52 -6.17 0.81 1.44
C ARG A 52 -6.41 0.39 -0.01
N VAL A 53 -6.18 1.29 -0.94
CA VAL A 53 -6.17 1.03 -2.38
C VAL A 53 -4.85 0.35 -2.72
N HIS A 54 -4.86 -0.99 -2.68
CA HIS A 54 -3.67 -1.83 -2.64
C HIS A 54 -3.04 -1.99 -4.03
N ALA A 55 -1.85 -1.45 -4.20
CA ALA A 55 -0.99 -1.59 -5.38
C ALA A 55 -1.67 -1.24 -6.73
N HIS A 56 -2.71 -0.39 -6.73
CA HIS A 56 -3.33 0.11 -7.97
C HIS A 56 -3.86 1.54 -7.80
N VAL A 57 -4.26 2.15 -8.90
CA VAL A 57 -5.08 3.36 -8.93
C VAL A 57 -6.48 2.94 -9.34
N ALA A 58 -7.45 3.20 -8.49
CA ALA A 58 -8.84 2.84 -8.72
C ALA A 58 -9.53 3.82 -9.70
N ARG A 59 -10.77 3.53 -10.04
CA ARG A 59 -11.62 4.43 -10.80
C ARG A 59 -11.99 5.66 -9.96
N PRO A 60 -12.27 6.82 -10.61
CA PRO A 60 -12.64 8.05 -9.89
C PRO A 60 -13.79 7.89 -8.90
N GLU A 61 -14.75 7.05 -9.22
CA GLU A 61 -15.95 6.84 -8.40
C GLU A 61 -15.64 6.29 -6.99
N LEU A 62 -14.52 5.58 -6.82
CA LEU A 62 -14.05 5.14 -5.49
C LEU A 62 -13.67 6.33 -4.62
N TYR A 63 -12.88 7.26 -5.17
CA TYR A 63 -12.40 8.43 -4.45
C TYR A 63 -13.56 9.39 -4.14
N ASP A 64 -14.45 9.60 -5.11
CA ASP A 64 -15.66 10.41 -4.92
C ASP A 64 -16.57 9.83 -3.82
N ALA A 65 -16.74 8.52 -3.79
CA ALA A 65 -17.49 7.84 -2.73
C ALA A 65 -16.82 7.99 -1.36
N ALA A 66 -15.50 7.82 -1.30
CA ALA A 66 -14.74 7.99 -0.07
C ALA A 66 -14.83 9.43 0.46
N ASP A 67 -14.71 10.44 -0.41
CA ASP A 67 -14.87 11.84 -0.05
C ASP A 67 -16.27 12.13 0.50
N ARG A 68 -17.30 11.65 -0.18
CA ARG A 68 -18.71 11.85 0.22
C ARG A 68 -19.03 11.18 1.55
N LEU A 69 -18.47 10.01 1.80
CA LEU A 69 -18.77 9.19 2.98
C LEU A 69 -17.81 9.42 4.15
N GLY A 70 -16.78 10.24 3.97
CA GLY A 70 -15.76 10.51 5.00
C GLY A 70 -14.85 9.32 5.30
N MET A 71 -14.68 8.39 4.34
CA MET A 71 -13.79 7.24 4.47
C MET A 71 -12.35 7.65 4.20
N LEU A 72 -11.43 7.31 5.09
CA LEU A 72 -10.01 7.56 4.87
C LEU A 72 -9.45 6.58 3.82
N LEU A 73 -8.56 7.09 2.97
CA LEU A 73 -7.87 6.28 1.98
C LEU A 73 -6.35 6.24 2.23
N TRP A 74 -5.80 5.07 2.16
CA TRP A 74 -4.37 4.82 2.01
C TRP A 74 -4.13 4.45 0.55
N GLN A 75 -3.48 5.31 -0.21
CA GLN A 75 -3.22 5.11 -1.63
C GLN A 75 -1.82 4.54 -1.88
N ASP A 76 -1.76 3.34 -2.41
CA ASP A 76 -0.50 2.77 -2.91
C ASP A 76 -0.19 3.27 -4.32
N MET A 77 1.10 3.43 -4.60
CA MET A 77 1.60 3.43 -5.97
C MET A 77 1.40 2.03 -6.60
N PRO A 78 1.10 1.92 -7.92
CA PRO A 78 0.93 0.62 -8.58
C PRO A 78 2.25 -0.16 -8.72
N LEU A 79 2.91 -0.42 -7.61
CA LEU A 79 4.14 -1.18 -7.52
C LEU A 79 4.02 -2.27 -6.47
N GLN A 80 4.35 -3.50 -6.88
CA GLN A 80 4.32 -4.67 -6.01
C GLN A 80 5.51 -5.58 -6.33
N TRP A 81 6.19 -6.07 -5.28
CA TRP A 81 7.33 -6.97 -5.35
C TRP A 81 8.60 -6.32 -5.93
N GLY A 82 9.47 -7.08 -6.58
CA GLY A 82 10.78 -6.60 -7.03
C GLY A 82 10.79 -6.05 -8.46
N TYR A 83 11.53 -4.96 -8.66
CA TYR A 83 11.68 -4.33 -9.97
C TYR A 83 13.15 -4.13 -10.38
N ALA A 84 13.38 -4.08 -11.68
CA ALA A 84 14.68 -3.81 -12.27
C ALA A 84 15.13 -2.35 -12.06
N ARG A 85 16.45 -2.13 -12.02
CA ARG A 85 17.06 -0.81 -11.72
C ARG A 85 16.65 0.30 -12.69
N GLY A 86 16.33 -0.02 -13.94
CA GLY A 86 15.91 0.96 -14.96
C GLY A 86 14.58 1.66 -14.68
N LEU A 87 13.72 1.11 -13.82
CA LEU A 87 12.37 1.62 -13.57
C LEU A 87 12.35 2.98 -12.85
N ARG A 88 13.37 3.34 -12.05
CA ARG A 88 13.34 4.47 -11.11
C ARG A 88 12.83 5.78 -11.74
N LYS A 89 13.34 6.15 -12.91
CA LYS A 89 12.96 7.41 -13.57
C LYS A 89 11.48 7.43 -13.95
N GLN A 90 10.97 6.31 -14.46
CA GLN A 90 9.56 6.17 -14.81
C GLN A 90 8.68 6.15 -13.57
N ALA A 91 9.03 5.36 -12.56
CA ALA A 91 8.28 5.26 -11.31
C ALA A 91 8.13 6.62 -10.61
N THR A 92 9.20 7.40 -10.50
CA THR A 92 9.13 8.74 -9.89
C THR A 92 8.27 9.73 -10.69
N ARG A 93 8.24 9.61 -12.03
CA ARG A 93 7.35 10.40 -12.88
C ARG A 93 5.89 9.99 -12.68
N GLN A 94 5.61 8.70 -12.65
CA GLN A 94 4.26 8.18 -12.41
C GLN A 94 3.76 8.50 -10.99
N ALA A 95 4.63 8.47 -9.99
CA ALA A 95 4.28 8.87 -8.63
C ALA A 95 3.80 10.33 -8.54
N ARG A 96 4.46 11.24 -9.24
CA ARG A 96 3.99 12.64 -9.34
C ARG A 96 2.65 12.73 -10.06
N ALA A 97 2.51 12.04 -11.21
CA ALA A 97 1.25 12.03 -11.95
C ALA A 97 0.08 11.46 -11.13
N MET A 98 0.33 10.44 -10.29
CA MET A 98 -0.67 9.92 -9.36
C MET A 98 -1.08 10.97 -8.32
N VAL A 99 -0.14 11.69 -7.74
CA VAL A 99 -0.44 12.77 -6.79
C VAL A 99 -1.16 13.93 -7.49
N ASP A 100 -0.74 14.31 -8.69
CA ASP A 100 -1.41 15.36 -9.48
C ASP A 100 -2.85 14.97 -9.82
N LEU A 101 -3.09 13.67 -10.10
CA LEU A 101 -4.41 13.14 -10.40
C LEU A 101 -5.33 13.08 -9.16
N LEU A 102 -4.80 12.65 -8.02
CA LEU A 102 -5.61 12.26 -6.85
C LEU A 102 -5.49 13.24 -5.67
N GLY A 103 -4.52 14.14 -5.69
CA GLY A 103 -4.21 14.99 -4.52
C GLY A 103 -5.31 15.97 -4.12
N HIS A 104 -6.33 16.18 -4.96
CA HIS A 104 -7.50 16.99 -4.66
C HIS A 104 -8.54 16.27 -3.78
N HIS A 105 -8.46 14.93 -3.64
CA HIS A 105 -9.37 14.17 -2.80
C HIS A 105 -9.02 14.28 -1.31
N PRO A 106 -9.89 14.85 -0.47
CA PRO A 106 -9.64 15.00 0.97
C PRO A 106 -9.62 13.66 1.73
N SER A 107 -10.22 12.62 1.19
CA SER A 107 -10.21 11.26 1.75
C SER A 107 -8.82 10.65 1.80
N ILE A 108 -7.92 11.02 0.89
CA ILE A 108 -6.56 10.45 0.90
C ILE A 108 -5.81 10.95 2.13
N ALA A 109 -5.49 10.03 3.02
CA ALA A 109 -4.84 10.30 4.29
C ALA A 109 -3.36 9.89 4.32
N LEU A 110 -2.95 8.96 3.45
CA LEU A 110 -1.59 8.42 3.38
C LEU A 110 -1.24 7.99 1.96
N TRP A 111 -0.03 8.32 1.54
CA TRP A 111 0.60 7.82 0.32
C TRP A 111 1.59 6.69 0.63
N CYS A 112 1.61 5.64 -0.18
CA CYS A 112 2.58 4.56 -0.08
C CYS A 112 3.28 4.33 -1.42
N GLY A 113 4.60 4.27 -1.40
CA GLY A 113 5.40 4.17 -2.62
C GLY A 113 5.48 2.77 -3.21
N HIS A 114 5.37 1.70 -2.42
CA HIS A 114 5.59 0.34 -2.90
C HIS A 114 4.98 -0.70 -1.95
N ASN A 115 4.32 -1.71 -2.47
CA ASN A 115 3.88 -2.85 -1.69
C ASN A 115 4.90 -3.99 -1.77
N GLU A 116 5.40 -4.46 -0.61
CA GLU A 116 6.26 -5.64 -0.48
C GLU A 116 7.46 -5.64 -1.45
N PRO A 117 8.43 -4.70 -1.31
CA PRO A 117 9.52 -4.45 -2.25
C PRO A 117 10.62 -5.53 -2.20
N PHE A 118 10.28 -6.78 -2.29
CA PHE A 118 11.18 -7.91 -2.31
C PHE A 118 10.80 -8.92 -3.40
N ALA A 119 11.80 -9.61 -3.94
CA ALA A 119 11.54 -10.63 -4.95
C ALA A 119 10.90 -11.85 -4.29
N ILE A 120 9.77 -12.29 -4.82
CA ILE A 120 9.16 -13.57 -4.48
C ILE A 120 9.49 -14.52 -5.63
N ASP A 121 10.34 -15.52 -5.38
CA ASP A 121 10.57 -16.61 -6.32
C ASP A 121 9.58 -17.72 -6.03
N THR A 122 8.57 -17.84 -6.88
CA THR A 122 7.54 -18.88 -6.78
C THR A 122 7.76 -20.03 -7.77
N THR A 123 8.86 -20.03 -8.53
CA THR A 123 9.03 -20.93 -9.66
C THR A 123 9.54 -22.33 -9.30
N ASN A 124 10.09 -22.54 -8.09
CA ASN A 124 10.63 -23.84 -7.67
C ASN A 124 10.29 -24.13 -6.21
N LEU A 125 9.16 -24.75 -5.98
CA LEU A 125 8.67 -25.11 -4.63
C LEU A 125 8.81 -26.61 -4.34
N ASP A 126 9.98 -27.22 -4.61
CA ASP A 126 10.32 -28.50 -4.02
C ASP A 126 10.69 -28.33 -2.53
N GLU A 127 10.56 -29.39 -1.72
CA GLU A 127 10.80 -29.32 -0.28
C GLU A 127 12.22 -28.85 0.07
N SER A 128 13.22 -29.20 -0.75
CA SER A 128 14.60 -28.76 -0.51
C SER A 128 14.83 -27.29 -0.82
N SER A 129 14.06 -26.73 -1.75
CA SER A 129 14.08 -25.32 -2.14
C SER A 129 13.26 -24.45 -1.20
N ARG A 130 12.25 -25.02 -0.50
CA ARG A 130 11.36 -24.28 0.42
C ARG A 130 12.13 -23.63 1.58
N ALA A 131 13.04 -24.35 2.21
CA ALA A 131 13.86 -23.78 3.29
C ALA A 131 14.80 -22.67 2.79
N LYS A 132 15.34 -22.80 1.57
CA LYS A 132 16.16 -21.76 0.92
C LYS A 132 15.32 -20.55 0.57
N ALA A 133 14.09 -20.75 0.04
CA ALA A 133 13.17 -19.67 -0.31
C ALA A 133 12.73 -18.91 0.94
N VAL A 134 12.37 -19.57 2.04
CA VAL A 134 12.04 -18.94 3.32
C VAL A 134 13.23 -18.14 3.86
N ARG A 135 14.44 -18.71 3.83
CA ARG A 135 15.65 -17.97 4.26
C ARG A 135 15.90 -16.74 3.37
N ALA A 136 15.80 -16.89 2.05
CA ALA A 136 15.96 -15.79 1.10
C ALA A 136 14.89 -14.71 1.31
N PHE A 137 13.66 -15.09 1.61
CA PHE A 137 12.55 -14.19 1.95
C PHE A 137 12.86 -13.40 3.22
N VAL A 138 13.22 -14.08 4.33
CA VAL A 138 13.56 -13.42 5.60
C VAL A 138 14.77 -12.49 5.45
N VAL A 139 15.81 -12.95 4.75
CA VAL A 139 17.00 -12.15 4.46
C VAL A 139 16.65 -10.95 3.58
N GLY A 140 15.84 -11.14 2.55
CA GLY A 140 15.35 -10.09 1.66
C GLY A 140 14.50 -9.03 2.40
N GLN A 141 13.75 -9.45 3.43
CA GLN A 141 13.01 -8.55 4.30
C GLN A 141 13.93 -7.65 5.14
N GLN A 142 15.01 -8.19 5.69
CA GLN A 142 15.89 -7.47 6.64
C GLN A 142 17.01 -6.69 5.95
N LEU A 143 17.57 -7.20 4.85
CA LEU A 143 18.69 -6.54 4.19
C LEU A 143 18.24 -5.35 3.33
N PRO A 144 19.09 -4.32 3.20
CA PRO A 144 18.88 -3.24 2.25
C PRO A 144 18.97 -3.80 0.82
N THR A 145 17.94 -3.55 0.03
CA THR A 145 17.91 -3.90 -1.40
C THR A 145 17.82 -2.63 -2.23
N TRP A 146 18.12 -2.72 -3.53
CA TRP A 146 17.98 -1.58 -4.43
C TRP A 146 16.53 -1.06 -4.46
N ASN A 147 15.53 -1.95 -4.41
CA ASN A 147 14.12 -1.54 -4.33
C ASN A 147 13.88 -0.71 -3.07
N LYS A 148 14.16 -1.25 -1.89
CA LYS A 148 13.89 -0.57 -0.60
C LYS A 148 14.67 0.73 -0.41
N THR A 149 15.96 0.74 -0.79
CA THR A 149 16.86 1.85 -0.45
C THR A 149 16.94 2.94 -1.53
N ILE A 150 16.84 2.58 -2.79
CA ILE A 150 17.01 3.51 -3.91
C ILE A 150 15.67 3.82 -4.59
N LEU A 151 14.91 2.80 -5.01
CA LEU A 151 13.67 3.00 -5.74
C LEU A 151 12.61 3.63 -4.84
N ASP A 152 12.31 3.01 -3.70
CA ASP A 152 11.24 3.41 -2.80
C ASP A 152 11.52 4.77 -2.17
N THR A 153 12.78 5.02 -1.81
CA THR A 153 13.22 6.34 -1.32
C THR A 153 13.02 7.43 -2.39
N ALA A 154 13.31 7.12 -3.65
CA ALA A 154 13.13 8.09 -4.73
C ALA A 154 11.64 8.36 -5.01
N ILE A 155 10.79 7.33 -4.95
CA ILE A 155 9.34 7.45 -5.10
C ILE A 155 8.75 8.27 -3.95
N LYS A 156 9.07 7.92 -2.69
CA LYS A 156 8.64 8.68 -1.51
C LYS A 156 8.97 10.16 -1.64
N ARG A 157 10.21 10.50 -1.98
CA ARG A 157 10.63 11.90 -2.18
C ARG A 157 9.88 12.59 -3.32
N ALA A 158 9.52 11.86 -4.38
CA ALA A 158 8.75 12.40 -5.47
C ALA A 158 7.31 12.72 -5.05
N ILE A 159 6.70 11.86 -4.24
CA ILE A 159 5.39 12.07 -3.64
C ILE A 159 5.42 13.25 -2.67
N GLU A 160 6.34 13.27 -1.71
CA GLU A 160 6.48 14.36 -0.73
C GLU A 160 6.73 15.73 -1.37
N LYS A 161 7.40 15.76 -2.52
CA LYS A 161 7.59 16.99 -3.27
C LYS A 161 6.32 17.44 -4.00
N ALA A 162 5.48 16.52 -4.43
CA ALA A 162 4.23 16.81 -5.12
C ALA A 162 3.10 17.14 -4.12
N ASP A 163 3.05 16.44 -2.97
CA ASP A 163 2.11 16.70 -1.88
C ASP A 163 2.84 16.71 -0.53
N GLY A 164 3.11 17.89 -0.03
CA GLY A 164 3.71 18.10 1.29
C GLY A 164 2.69 18.13 2.44
N SER A 165 1.40 17.99 2.16
CA SER A 165 0.33 18.10 3.17
C SER A 165 0.00 16.78 3.85
N ARG A 166 0.29 15.66 3.21
CA ARG A 166 -0.03 14.31 3.67
C ARG A 166 1.24 13.49 3.91
N PRO A 167 1.21 12.56 4.87
CA PRO A 167 2.32 11.63 5.09
C PRO A 167 2.53 10.73 3.87
N ALA A 168 3.79 10.39 3.61
CA ALA A 168 4.18 9.40 2.62
C ALA A 168 5.13 8.38 3.22
N ILE A 169 4.87 7.10 3.00
CA ILE A 169 5.77 6.00 3.37
C ILE A 169 6.45 5.44 2.11
N ALA A 170 7.68 4.95 2.29
CA ALA A 170 8.47 4.45 1.18
C ALA A 170 7.91 3.13 0.65
N HIS A 171 7.51 2.26 1.55
CA HIS A 171 6.95 0.95 1.26
C HIS A 171 6.13 0.42 2.44
N SER A 172 5.34 -0.62 2.19
CA SER A 172 4.51 -1.37 3.12
C SER A 172 4.87 -2.85 3.09
N GLY A 173 4.70 -3.55 4.21
CA GLY A 173 4.85 -5.00 4.29
C GLY A 173 6.27 -5.52 4.53
N VAL A 174 7.20 -4.65 4.89
CA VAL A 174 8.56 -5.04 5.28
C VAL A 174 8.60 -5.34 6.77
N LEU A 175 9.21 -6.46 7.16
CA LEU A 175 9.41 -6.79 8.58
C LEU A 175 10.19 -5.67 9.28
N PRO A 176 9.84 -5.33 10.52
CA PRO A 176 10.54 -4.30 11.26
C PRO A 176 11.99 -4.71 11.50
N HIS A 177 12.90 -3.77 11.35
CA HIS A 177 14.25 -3.95 11.84
C HIS A 177 14.24 -4.10 13.36
N LEU A 178 15.12 -4.94 13.90
CA LEU A 178 15.31 -5.08 15.34
C LEU A 178 15.56 -3.69 15.96
N GLY A 179 14.68 -3.26 16.85
CA GLY A 179 14.74 -1.96 17.51
C GLY A 179 13.88 -0.84 16.91
N ASN A 180 13.22 -1.04 15.77
CA ASN A 180 12.30 -0.07 15.21
C ASN A 180 10.85 -0.36 15.68
N ALA A 181 10.33 0.50 16.53
CA ALA A 181 8.90 0.54 16.83
C ALA A 181 8.14 1.30 15.72
N GLY A 182 6.92 0.86 15.42
CA GLY A 182 6.04 1.59 14.51
C GLY A 182 6.33 1.39 13.03
N THR A 183 6.50 0.15 12.60
CA THR A 183 6.56 -0.23 11.18
C THR A 183 5.25 -0.85 10.74
N ASP A 184 4.94 -0.70 9.46
CA ASP A 184 3.85 -1.38 8.80
C ASP A 184 4.32 -2.78 8.37
N THR A 185 3.89 -3.80 9.07
CA THR A 185 4.27 -5.19 8.84
C THR A 185 3.07 -5.99 8.37
N HIS A 186 3.23 -6.75 7.28
CA HIS A 186 2.24 -7.72 6.86
C HIS A 186 2.43 -9.03 7.61
N VAL A 187 1.32 -9.57 8.13
CA VAL A 187 1.29 -10.80 8.90
C VAL A 187 0.33 -11.77 8.20
N TYR A 188 0.84 -12.94 7.81
CA TYR A 188 0.13 -13.94 7.02
C TYR A 188 -0.11 -15.24 7.81
N PHE A 189 -0.41 -15.14 9.09
CA PHE A 189 -0.75 -16.32 9.92
C PHE A 189 -2.21 -16.74 9.71
N GLY A 190 -2.51 -18.00 10.01
CA GLY A 190 -3.85 -18.54 9.88
C GLY A 190 -4.19 -18.98 8.46
N TRP A 191 -5.19 -18.40 7.85
CA TRP A 191 -5.78 -18.83 6.56
C TRP A 191 -4.78 -19.12 5.44
N TYR A 192 -3.71 -18.33 5.32
CA TYR A 192 -2.71 -18.51 4.26
C TYR A 192 -1.83 -19.75 4.44
N HIS A 193 -1.75 -20.28 5.65
CA HIS A 193 -0.91 -21.45 5.98
C HIS A 193 -1.74 -22.68 6.36
N GLY A 194 -3.08 -22.60 6.33
CA GLY A 194 -3.97 -23.71 6.64
C GLY A 194 -3.94 -24.15 8.12
N GLU A 195 -3.48 -23.27 8.99
CA GLU A 195 -3.54 -23.45 10.43
C GLU A 195 -4.85 -22.83 10.95
N GLU A 196 -5.69 -23.64 11.58
CA GLU A 196 -6.92 -23.21 12.26
C GLU A 196 -6.62 -22.62 13.63
#